data_a75da2123d79372925fbf77d4af3bdc8
#
_entry.id   a75da2123d79372925fbf77d4af3bdc8
#
_cell.length_a   1.000
_cell.length_b   1.000
_cell.length_c   1.000
_cell.angle_alpha   90.00
_cell.angle_beta   90.00
_cell.angle_gamma   90.00
#
_symmetry.space_group_name_H-M   'P 1'
#
loop_
_entity.id
_entity.type
_entity.pdbx_description
1 polymer ?
#
loop_
_entity_poly.entity_id
_entity_poly.type
_entity_poly.pdbx_seq_one_letter_code
_entity_poly.pdbx_strand_id
1 'polypeptide(L)'
;MLTGINLGSYDDGGADLTDLCRRLLAATADLHGAGEPPCRFRIGSIEPMDVTGEFVSLLAEAEGRICRHLHLPLQSGSSRVLREMARPYDAHEFRQLADFLRASVPSIALTTDIIVGFPGETDEDFEDTCAFVRRVGFSKIHVFPYSKREGTPAAARADQVPPEVKAARAARLRALSDELAAADRASRSGTVELALVETPEVATTESYHEVAAPAGADAGSLVPVHLR
;
A
#
# COMPACT_ATOMS: atom_id res chain seq x y z
N MET A 1 11.42 0.31 -9.42
CA MET A 1 10.14 0.79 -8.82
C MET A 1 9.55 1.82 -9.74
N LEU A 2 8.23 1.75 -10.04
CA LEU A 2 7.49 2.79 -10.74
C LEU A 2 6.94 3.76 -9.71
N THR A 3 7.22 5.04 -9.88
CA THR A 3 6.80 6.08 -8.93
C THR A 3 6.44 7.36 -9.67
N GLY A 4 5.57 8.16 -9.11
CA GLY A 4 5.11 9.43 -9.64
C GLY A 4 4.24 10.15 -8.61
N ILE A 5 3.92 11.43 -8.85
CA ILE A 5 3.01 12.20 -7.99
C ILE A 5 1.59 11.62 -8.02
N ASN A 6 1.15 11.17 -9.20
CA ASN A 6 -0.10 10.45 -9.42
C ASN A 6 0.11 9.43 -10.55
N LEU A 7 0.43 8.18 -10.18
CA LEU A 7 0.68 7.13 -11.16
C LEU A 7 -0.56 6.78 -11.99
N GLY A 8 -1.74 6.83 -11.38
CA GLY A 8 -2.99 6.49 -12.05
C GLY A 8 -3.37 7.45 -13.16
N SER A 9 -2.85 8.68 -13.12
CA SER A 9 -3.07 9.68 -14.19
C SER A 9 -2.04 9.61 -15.32
N TYR A 10 -1.21 8.55 -15.39
CA TYR A 10 -0.27 8.38 -16.49
C TYR A 10 -1.02 8.29 -17.83
N ASP A 11 -0.61 9.13 -18.78
CA ASP A 11 -1.11 9.16 -20.16
C ASP A 11 0.05 9.48 -21.10
N ASP A 12 0.28 8.58 -22.06
CA ASP A 12 1.23 8.77 -23.15
C ASP A 12 0.50 8.53 -24.48
N GLY A 13 -0.18 9.56 -24.96
CA GLY A 13 -0.93 9.52 -26.22
C GLY A 13 -2.09 8.51 -26.19
N GLY A 14 -2.75 8.36 -25.04
CA GLY A 14 -3.86 7.43 -24.79
C GLY A 14 -3.44 6.07 -24.21
N ALA A 15 -2.13 5.84 -24.01
CA ALA A 15 -1.64 4.67 -23.28
C ALA A 15 -1.66 4.96 -21.77
N ASP A 16 -2.36 4.16 -20.99
CA ASP A 16 -2.49 4.30 -19.54
C ASP A 16 -1.39 3.57 -18.77
N LEU A 17 -1.49 3.56 -17.43
CA LEU A 17 -0.56 2.85 -16.54
C LEU A 17 -0.52 1.34 -16.85
N THR A 18 -1.65 0.73 -17.22
CA THR A 18 -1.72 -0.69 -17.56
C THR A 18 -0.92 -1.00 -18.80
N ASP A 19 -1.05 -0.15 -19.82
CA ASP A 19 -0.27 -0.25 -21.06
C ASP A 19 1.21 -0.07 -20.82
N LEU A 20 1.58 0.91 -20.01
CA LEU A 20 2.97 1.11 -19.58
C LEU A 20 3.53 -0.17 -18.92
N CYS A 21 2.80 -0.75 -17.98
CA CYS A 21 3.21 -1.97 -17.30
C CYS A 21 3.36 -3.14 -18.28
N ARG A 22 2.45 -3.33 -19.23
CA ARG A 22 2.55 -4.35 -20.29
C ARG A 22 3.82 -4.17 -21.14
N ARG A 23 4.06 -2.94 -21.59
CA ARG A 23 5.28 -2.60 -22.37
C ARG A 23 6.56 -2.87 -21.58
N LEU A 24 6.59 -2.52 -20.30
CA LEU A 24 7.73 -2.78 -19.42
C LEU A 24 7.96 -4.28 -19.20
N LEU A 25 6.90 -5.06 -18.96
CA LEU A 25 7.01 -6.52 -18.82
C LEU A 25 7.56 -7.16 -20.10
N ALA A 26 7.10 -6.72 -21.27
CA ALA A 26 7.58 -7.20 -22.56
C ALA A 26 9.04 -6.80 -22.81
N ALA A 27 9.38 -5.53 -22.61
CA ALA A 27 10.72 -4.99 -22.88
C ALA A 27 11.80 -5.57 -21.94
N THR A 28 11.40 -6.13 -20.80
CA THR A 28 12.32 -6.69 -19.80
C THR A 28 12.22 -8.20 -19.65
N ALA A 29 11.54 -8.88 -20.59
CA ALA A 29 11.33 -10.32 -20.50
C ALA A 29 12.66 -11.10 -20.44
N ASP A 30 13.65 -10.70 -21.22
CA ASP A 30 14.94 -11.34 -21.35
C ASP A 30 16.08 -10.60 -20.64
N LEU A 31 15.76 -9.58 -19.82
CA LEU A 31 16.76 -8.81 -19.07
C LEU A 31 17.15 -9.50 -17.75
N HIS A 32 17.63 -10.72 -17.84
CA HIS A 32 18.18 -11.47 -16.70
C HIS A 32 19.21 -12.49 -17.16
N GLY A 33 20.19 -12.81 -16.31
CA GLY A 33 21.18 -13.86 -16.58
C GLY A 33 20.58 -15.27 -16.49
N ALA A 34 21.28 -16.24 -17.01
CA ALA A 34 20.88 -17.65 -16.88
C ALA A 34 20.84 -18.05 -15.40
N GLY A 35 19.65 -18.45 -14.92
CA GLY A 35 19.44 -18.83 -13.52
C GLY A 35 19.13 -17.65 -12.58
N GLU A 36 19.10 -16.42 -13.07
CA GLU A 36 18.66 -15.26 -12.32
C GLU A 36 17.14 -15.07 -12.43
N PRO A 37 16.46 -14.56 -11.38
CA PRO A 37 15.06 -14.23 -11.46
C PRO A 37 14.82 -13.06 -12.46
N PRO A 38 13.68 -13.06 -13.17
CA PRO A 38 13.37 -12.02 -14.13
C PRO A 38 13.21 -10.64 -13.45
N CYS A 39 13.43 -9.58 -14.23
CA CYS A 39 13.21 -8.20 -13.78
C CYS A 39 11.81 -8.02 -13.20
N ARG A 40 11.74 -7.43 -12.00
CA ARG A 40 10.50 -7.24 -11.24
C ARG A 40 10.21 -5.77 -11.01
N PHE A 41 8.93 -5.41 -11.09
CA PHE A 41 8.45 -4.05 -10.85
C PHE A 41 7.66 -3.97 -9.54
N ARG A 42 7.87 -2.89 -8.80
CA ARG A 42 6.99 -2.47 -7.71
C ARG A 42 6.27 -1.20 -8.14
N ILE A 43 4.95 -1.19 -7.97
CA ILE A 43 4.12 -0.02 -8.17
C ILE A 43 4.18 0.83 -6.90
N GLY A 44 4.35 2.15 -7.06
CA GLY A 44 4.25 3.10 -5.96
C GLY A 44 2.79 3.32 -5.53
N SER A 45 2.51 4.49 -4.94
CA SER A 45 1.13 4.83 -4.56
C SER A 45 0.25 4.96 -5.79
N ILE A 46 -0.94 4.35 -5.73
CA ILE A 46 -1.98 4.50 -6.74
C ILE A 46 -3.29 4.86 -6.02
N GLU A 47 -4.02 5.85 -6.53
CA GLU A 47 -5.30 6.23 -5.93
C GLU A 47 -6.34 5.10 -6.15
N PRO A 48 -7.21 4.85 -5.17
CA PRO A 48 -8.18 3.74 -5.25
C PRO A 48 -9.04 3.74 -6.53
N MET A 49 -9.41 4.93 -7.02
CA MET A 49 -10.24 5.09 -8.22
C MET A 49 -9.49 4.77 -9.52
N ASP A 50 -8.16 4.79 -9.50
CA ASP A 50 -7.33 4.53 -10.67
C ASP A 50 -7.01 3.03 -10.84
N VAL A 51 -7.42 2.19 -9.87
CA VAL A 51 -7.25 0.73 -9.94
C VAL A 51 -8.37 0.15 -10.80
N THR A 52 -8.07 -0.05 -12.08
CA THR A 52 -9.02 -0.63 -13.04
C THR A 52 -9.02 -2.16 -12.99
N GLY A 53 -10.13 -2.78 -13.44
CA GLY A 53 -10.19 -4.25 -13.56
C GLY A 53 -9.12 -4.80 -14.51
N GLU A 54 -8.74 -4.04 -15.54
CA GLU A 54 -7.69 -4.39 -16.48
C GLU A 54 -6.30 -4.39 -15.84
N PHE A 55 -6.02 -3.38 -15.00
CA PHE A 55 -4.79 -3.34 -14.21
C PHE A 55 -4.72 -4.52 -13.23
N VAL A 56 -5.82 -4.87 -12.56
CA VAL A 56 -5.89 -6.01 -11.64
C VAL A 56 -5.67 -7.33 -12.38
N SER A 57 -6.24 -7.51 -13.58
CA SER A 57 -6.00 -8.68 -14.42
C SER A 57 -4.52 -8.79 -14.80
N LEU A 58 -3.90 -7.69 -15.22
CA LEU A 58 -2.46 -7.66 -15.52
C LEU A 58 -1.60 -8.02 -14.30
N LEU A 59 -1.96 -7.52 -13.13
CA LEU A 59 -1.26 -7.82 -11.88
C LEU A 59 -1.33 -9.32 -11.53
N ALA A 60 -2.49 -9.94 -11.75
CA ALA A 60 -2.69 -11.37 -11.55
C ALA A 60 -1.87 -12.22 -12.55
N GLU A 61 -1.84 -11.81 -13.83
CA GLU A 61 -1.15 -12.49 -14.91
C GLU A 61 0.37 -12.32 -14.91
N ALA A 62 0.87 -11.28 -14.21
CA ALA A 62 2.30 -10.95 -14.20
C ALA A 62 3.19 -11.96 -13.43
N GLU A 63 2.61 -12.99 -12.80
CA GLU A 63 3.33 -14.09 -12.12
C GLU A 63 4.43 -13.62 -11.14
N GLY A 64 4.17 -12.50 -10.45
CA GLY A 64 5.11 -11.89 -9.50
C GLY A 64 6.17 -10.97 -10.14
N ARG A 65 6.18 -10.79 -11.45
CA ARG A 65 7.01 -9.78 -12.13
C ARG A 65 6.54 -8.36 -11.84
N ILE A 66 5.25 -8.16 -11.53
CA ILE A 66 4.78 -7.01 -10.76
C ILE A 66 4.56 -7.52 -9.34
N CYS A 67 5.17 -6.85 -8.34
CA CYS A 67 5.03 -7.25 -6.94
C CYS A 67 3.57 -7.34 -6.55
N ARG A 68 3.16 -8.42 -5.88
CA ARG A 68 1.82 -8.58 -5.29
C ARG A 68 1.67 -7.68 -4.06
N HIS A 69 1.82 -6.40 -4.29
CA HIS A 69 1.71 -5.35 -3.28
C HIS A 69 1.17 -4.08 -3.93
N LEU A 70 0.17 -3.47 -3.31
CA LEU A 70 -0.30 -2.14 -3.68
C LEU A 70 -0.36 -1.23 -2.45
N HIS A 71 0.12 -0.01 -2.62
CA HIS A 71 -0.10 1.06 -1.67
C HIS A 71 -1.29 1.91 -2.14
N LEU A 72 -2.40 1.82 -1.38
CA LEU A 72 -3.66 2.49 -1.67
C LEU A 72 -3.97 3.49 -0.53
N PRO A 73 -3.76 4.80 -0.72
CA PRO A 73 -4.03 5.80 0.32
C PRO A 73 -5.53 5.88 0.65
N LEU A 74 -5.93 5.37 1.83
CA LEU A 74 -7.33 5.42 2.29
C LEU A 74 -7.67 6.75 2.96
N GLN A 75 -6.75 7.29 3.75
CA GLN A 75 -6.82 8.51 4.55
C GLN A 75 -7.68 8.41 5.81
N SER A 76 -8.87 7.79 5.78
CA SER A 76 -9.73 7.54 6.94
C SER A 76 -10.64 6.32 6.69
N GLY A 77 -10.98 5.59 7.74
CA GLY A 77 -12.00 4.52 7.67
C GLY A 77 -13.43 5.01 7.92
N SER A 78 -13.62 6.30 8.25
CA SER A 78 -14.93 6.93 8.38
C SER A 78 -15.36 7.57 7.05
N SER A 79 -16.48 7.13 6.47
CA SER A 79 -17.05 7.73 5.25
C SER A 79 -17.44 9.19 5.45
N ARG A 80 -17.76 9.61 6.69
CA ARG A 80 -18.01 11.02 7.01
C ARG A 80 -16.73 11.84 6.87
N VAL A 81 -15.63 11.37 7.46
CA VAL A 81 -14.33 12.06 7.40
C VAL A 81 -13.78 12.09 5.97
N LEU A 82 -13.93 11.00 5.20
CA LEU A 82 -13.55 10.97 3.78
C LEU A 82 -14.25 12.06 2.96
N ARG A 83 -15.55 12.26 3.18
CA ARG A 83 -16.31 13.37 2.54
C ARG A 83 -15.77 14.74 2.95
N GLU A 84 -15.45 14.94 4.23
CA GLU A 84 -14.87 16.19 4.73
C GLU A 84 -13.46 16.44 4.15
N MET A 85 -12.72 15.37 3.82
CA MET A 85 -11.44 15.43 3.11
C MET A 85 -11.60 15.60 1.60
N ALA A 86 -12.84 15.71 1.10
CA ALA A 86 -13.19 15.76 -0.33
C ALA A 86 -12.64 14.55 -1.11
N ARG A 87 -12.64 13.36 -0.52
CA ARG A 87 -12.28 12.12 -1.22
C ARG A 87 -13.43 11.69 -2.13
N PRO A 88 -13.16 11.26 -3.38
CA PRO A 88 -14.18 10.86 -4.35
C PRO A 88 -14.65 9.41 -4.14
N TYR A 89 -14.31 8.77 -3.02
CA TYR A 89 -14.75 7.44 -2.61
C TYR A 89 -15.12 7.44 -1.12
N ASP A 90 -15.90 6.46 -0.73
CA ASP A 90 -16.22 6.18 0.66
C ASP A 90 -15.53 4.90 1.18
N ALA A 91 -15.71 4.60 2.48
CA ALA A 91 -15.12 3.41 3.10
C ALA A 91 -15.69 2.11 2.52
N HIS A 92 -16.96 2.11 2.08
CA HIS A 92 -17.59 0.93 1.48
C HIS A 92 -16.97 0.61 0.11
N GLU A 93 -16.83 1.62 -0.75
CA GLU A 93 -16.22 1.49 -2.08
C GLU A 93 -14.76 1.03 -1.98
N PHE A 94 -14.00 1.62 -1.06
CA PHE A 94 -12.62 1.16 -0.79
C PHE A 94 -12.59 -0.30 -0.34
N ARG A 95 -13.53 -0.72 0.51
CA ARG A 95 -13.61 -2.10 0.96
C ARG A 95 -13.92 -3.05 -0.20
N GLN A 96 -14.85 -2.68 -1.08
CA GLN A 96 -15.15 -3.48 -2.28
C GLN A 96 -13.92 -3.66 -3.17
N LEU A 97 -13.14 -2.59 -3.36
CA LEU A 97 -11.87 -2.66 -4.10
C LEU A 97 -10.87 -3.61 -3.43
N ALA A 98 -10.69 -3.51 -2.10
CA ALA A 98 -9.77 -4.38 -1.37
C ALA A 98 -10.18 -5.87 -1.46
N ASP A 99 -11.49 -6.16 -1.37
CA ASP A 99 -12.02 -7.51 -1.52
C ASP A 99 -11.84 -8.03 -2.96
N PHE A 100 -12.07 -7.19 -3.97
CA PHE A 100 -11.84 -7.52 -5.38
C PHE A 100 -10.37 -7.84 -5.66
N LEU A 101 -9.45 -7.02 -5.16
CA LEU A 101 -8.01 -7.24 -5.30
C LEU A 101 -7.59 -8.59 -4.70
N ARG A 102 -8.07 -8.92 -3.50
CA ARG A 102 -7.74 -10.20 -2.85
C ARG A 102 -8.33 -11.42 -3.55
N ALA A 103 -9.52 -11.27 -4.11
CA ALA A 103 -10.15 -12.34 -4.90
C ALA A 103 -9.40 -12.59 -6.23
N SER A 104 -8.85 -11.53 -6.83
CA SER A 104 -8.21 -11.59 -8.14
C SER A 104 -6.72 -11.90 -8.08
N VAL A 105 -6.03 -11.42 -7.04
CA VAL A 105 -4.57 -11.56 -6.87
C VAL A 105 -4.28 -12.26 -5.55
N PRO A 106 -4.10 -13.58 -5.53
CA PRO A 106 -3.82 -14.33 -4.31
C PRO A 106 -2.59 -13.79 -3.56
N SER A 107 -2.71 -13.69 -2.25
CA SER A 107 -1.65 -13.20 -1.34
C SER A 107 -1.21 -11.76 -1.56
N ILE A 108 -2.02 -10.92 -2.25
CA ILE A 108 -1.69 -9.50 -2.40
C ILE A 108 -1.59 -8.82 -1.03
N ALA A 109 -0.50 -8.08 -0.83
CA ALA A 109 -0.31 -7.22 0.32
C ALA A 109 -0.88 -5.82 0.04
N LEU A 110 -1.67 -5.28 0.94
CA LEU A 110 -2.21 -3.92 0.84
C LEU A 110 -1.63 -3.06 1.95
N THR A 111 -1.06 -1.93 1.57
CA THR A 111 -0.60 -0.90 2.50
C THR A 111 -1.36 0.39 2.28
N THR A 112 -1.42 1.26 3.29
CA THR A 112 -2.23 2.47 3.22
C THR A 112 -1.68 3.60 4.07
N ASP A 113 -2.16 4.81 3.80
CA ASP A 113 -1.97 6.00 4.61
C ASP A 113 -3.26 6.31 5.37
N ILE A 114 -3.15 6.67 6.65
CA ILE A 114 -4.26 7.17 7.46
C ILE A 114 -3.84 8.46 8.15
N ILE A 115 -4.69 9.48 8.03
CA ILE A 115 -4.57 10.75 8.75
C ILE A 115 -5.50 10.69 9.96
N VAL A 116 -4.96 10.88 11.16
CA VAL A 116 -5.74 10.96 12.41
C VAL A 116 -5.86 12.40 12.90
N GLY A 117 -7.01 12.73 13.47
CA GLY A 117 -7.27 14.07 14.01
C GLY A 117 -7.47 15.12 12.92
N PHE A 118 -8.08 14.74 11.80
CA PHE A 118 -8.59 15.71 10.83
C PHE A 118 -9.60 16.62 11.51
N PRO A 119 -9.71 17.94 11.16
CA PRO A 119 -10.68 18.83 11.78
C PRO A 119 -12.09 18.23 11.79
N GLY A 120 -12.73 18.25 12.96
CA GLY A 120 -14.05 17.65 13.17
C GLY A 120 -14.12 16.14 13.28
N GLU A 121 -13.00 15.41 13.23
CA GLU A 121 -12.98 13.97 13.50
C GLU A 121 -13.38 13.69 14.96
N THR A 122 -14.46 12.93 15.16
CA THR A 122 -14.95 12.50 16.46
C THR A 122 -14.26 11.24 16.95
N ASP A 123 -14.51 10.85 18.22
CA ASP A 123 -14.03 9.55 18.71
C ASP A 123 -14.70 8.38 17.99
N GLU A 124 -15.98 8.52 17.63
CA GLU A 124 -16.73 7.52 16.84
C GLU A 124 -16.09 7.32 15.45
N ASP A 125 -15.74 8.41 14.75
CA ASP A 125 -15.05 8.31 13.45
C ASP A 125 -13.70 7.61 13.57
N PHE A 126 -12.98 7.86 14.66
CA PHE A 126 -11.72 7.19 14.90
C PHE A 126 -11.91 5.70 15.20
N GLU A 127 -12.94 5.32 15.98
CA GLU A 127 -13.30 3.92 16.21
C GLU A 127 -13.73 3.22 14.92
N ASP A 128 -14.51 3.90 14.07
CA ASP A 128 -14.86 3.40 12.73
C ASP A 128 -13.60 3.14 11.90
N THR A 129 -12.63 4.05 11.95
CA THR A 129 -11.34 3.88 11.28
C THR A 129 -10.58 2.65 11.81
N CYS A 130 -10.51 2.48 13.13
CA CYS A 130 -9.88 1.30 13.74
C CYS A 130 -10.60 0.00 13.37
N ALA A 131 -11.91 -0.01 13.38
CA ALA A 131 -12.71 -1.17 12.98
C ALA A 131 -12.56 -1.49 11.48
N PHE A 132 -12.50 -0.45 10.66
CA PHE A 132 -12.32 -0.59 9.21
C PHE A 132 -10.97 -1.21 8.85
N VAL A 133 -9.87 -0.68 9.40
CA VAL A 133 -8.52 -1.20 9.09
C VAL A 133 -8.33 -2.63 9.57
N ARG A 134 -8.98 -3.04 10.69
CA ARG A 134 -9.01 -4.44 11.11
C ARG A 134 -9.73 -5.34 10.11
N ARG A 135 -10.87 -4.89 9.58
CA ARG A 135 -11.64 -5.66 8.58
C ARG A 135 -10.91 -5.79 7.25
N VAL A 136 -10.21 -4.74 6.83
CA VAL A 136 -9.40 -4.80 5.60
C VAL A 136 -8.14 -5.63 5.83
N GLY A 137 -7.49 -5.58 7.00
CA GLY A 137 -6.27 -6.35 7.29
C GLY A 137 -5.11 -5.88 6.43
N PHE A 138 -4.69 -4.64 6.60
CA PHE A 138 -3.52 -4.10 5.89
C PHE A 138 -2.21 -4.72 6.39
N SER A 139 -1.27 -4.94 5.48
CA SER A 139 0.10 -5.38 5.80
C SER A 139 0.90 -4.28 6.49
N LYS A 140 0.56 -3.01 6.25
CA LYS A 140 1.16 -1.84 6.92
C LYS A 140 0.26 -0.62 6.78
N ILE A 141 0.22 0.21 7.82
CA ILE A 141 -0.48 1.49 7.83
C ILE A 141 0.53 2.59 8.18
N HIS A 142 0.69 3.56 7.30
CA HIS A 142 1.43 4.77 7.61
C HIS A 142 0.49 5.76 8.28
N VAL A 143 0.78 6.10 9.54
CA VAL A 143 -0.10 6.93 10.37
C VAL A 143 0.45 8.34 10.48
N PHE A 144 -0.34 9.31 10.02
CA PHE A 144 -0.01 10.73 10.02
C PHE A 144 -0.97 11.50 10.95
N PRO A 145 -0.50 12.12 12.03
CA PRO A 145 -1.29 13.14 12.71
C PRO A 145 -1.58 14.28 11.74
N TYR A 146 -2.83 14.74 11.67
CA TYR A 146 -3.18 15.88 10.84
C TYR A 146 -2.32 17.10 11.20
N SER A 147 -1.70 17.69 10.18
CA SER A 147 -0.91 18.92 10.27
C SER A 147 -1.57 20.00 9.41
N LYS A 148 -1.77 21.18 10.01
CA LYS A 148 -2.33 22.33 9.29
C LYS A 148 -1.41 22.73 8.14
N ARG A 149 -1.99 22.86 6.95
CA ARG A 149 -1.32 23.45 5.80
C ARG A 149 -1.99 24.77 5.46
N GLU A 150 -1.26 25.85 5.60
CA GLU A 150 -1.75 27.18 5.31
C GLU A 150 -2.39 27.26 3.91
N GLY A 151 -3.47 28.01 3.77
CA GLY A 151 -4.21 28.13 2.52
C GLY A 151 -5.21 27.00 2.23
N THR A 152 -5.27 25.94 3.07
CA THR A 152 -6.28 24.89 2.88
C THR A 152 -7.57 25.17 3.65
N PRO A 153 -8.76 24.75 3.13
CA PRO A 153 -10.02 24.87 3.87
C PRO A 153 -9.97 24.19 5.25
N ALA A 154 -9.33 23.02 5.35
CA ALA A 154 -9.20 22.30 6.60
C ALA A 154 -8.38 23.05 7.66
N ALA A 155 -7.36 23.82 7.27
CA ALA A 155 -6.58 24.64 8.20
C ALA A 155 -7.38 25.81 8.79
N ALA A 156 -8.39 26.32 8.08
CA ALA A 156 -9.23 27.43 8.50
C ALA A 156 -10.40 27.00 9.43
N ARG A 157 -10.65 25.71 9.56
CA ARG A 157 -11.75 25.19 10.42
C ARG A 157 -11.49 25.50 11.89
N ALA A 158 -12.57 25.80 12.61
CA ALA A 158 -12.52 26.09 14.05
C ALA A 158 -12.48 24.82 14.92
N ASP A 159 -12.96 23.69 14.41
CA ASP A 159 -13.09 22.40 15.09
C ASP A 159 -11.81 21.55 14.98
N GLN A 160 -10.67 22.16 15.18
CA GLN A 160 -9.38 21.48 15.18
C GLN A 160 -9.28 20.49 16.35
N VAL A 161 -8.86 19.27 16.06
CA VAL A 161 -8.62 18.24 17.08
C VAL A 161 -7.38 18.66 17.91
N PRO A 162 -7.43 18.58 19.27
CA PRO A 162 -6.30 18.92 20.12
C PRO A 162 -5.06 18.06 19.83
N PRO A 163 -3.83 18.64 19.99
CA PRO A 163 -2.59 17.90 19.71
C PRO A 163 -2.44 16.60 20.50
N GLU A 164 -2.84 16.59 21.77
CA GLU A 164 -2.79 15.42 22.64
C GLU A 164 -3.73 14.31 22.18
N VAL A 165 -4.91 14.63 21.65
CA VAL A 165 -5.85 13.67 21.08
C VAL A 165 -5.28 13.07 19.79
N LYS A 166 -4.71 13.91 18.91
CA LYS A 166 -4.01 13.45 17.71
C LYS A 166 -2.87 12.50 18.04
N ALA A 167 -2.06 12.83 19.04
CA ALA A 167 -0.95 11.98 19.47
C ALA A 167 -1.43 10.63 20.02
N ALA A 168 -2.49 10.62 20.84
CA ALA A 168 -3.08 9.41 21.40
C ALA A 168 -3.66 8.51 20.29
N ARG A 169 -4.45 9.08 19.35
CA ARG A 169 -5.00 8.36 18.22
C ARG A 169 -3.90 7.78 17.32
N ALA A 170 -2.85 8.58 17.05
CA ALA A 170 -1.72 8.10 16.25
C ALA A 170 -0.97 6.94 16.92
N ALA A 171 -0.73 7.02 18.22
CA ALA A 171 -0.08 5.94 18.98
C ALA A 171 -0.92 4.64 18.91
N ARG A 172 -2.23 4.76 19.16
CA ARG A 172 -3.14 3.61 19.11
C ARG A 172 -3.23 2.98 17.72
N LEU A 173 -3.31 3.79 16.67
CA LEU A 173 -3.39 3.27 15.31
C LEU A 173 -2.06 2.66 14.84
N ARG A 174 -0.90 3.16 15.29
CA ARG A 174 0.40 2.52 15.04
C ARG A 174 0.49 1.16 15.70
N ALA A 175 0.08 1.04 16.97
CA ALA A 175 0.03 -0.26 17.64
C ALA A 175 -0.86 -1.26 16.88
N LEU A 176 -2.03 -0.80 16.40
CA LEU A 176 -2.91 -1.63 15.56
C LEU A 176 -2.26 -1.99 14.22
N SER A 177 -1.52 -1.08 13.60
CA SER A 177 -0.75 -1.38 12.38
C SER A 177 0.28 -2.47 12.62
N ASP A 178 0.98 -2.44 13.75
CA ASP A 178 1.98 -3.45 14.11
C ASP A 178 1.31 -4.83 14.35
N GLU A 179 0.15 -4.86 14.99
CA GLU A 179 -0.65 -6.09 15.18
C GLU A 179 -1.07 -6.68 13.82
N LEU A 180 -1.57 -5.86 12.90
CA LEU A 180 -2.00 -6.28 11.57
C LEU A 180 -0.82 -6.74 10.71
N ALA A 181 0.31 -6.04 10.76
CA ALA A 181 1.53 -6.43 10.06
C ALA A 181 2.06 -7.79 10.55
N ALA A 182 2.02 -8.02 11.87
CA ALA A 182 2.39 -9.31 12.45
C ALA A 182 1.45 -10.43 12.00
N ALA A 183 0.13 -10.17 11.96
CA ALA A 183 -0.87 -11.13 11.48
C ALA A 183 -0.70 -11.46 9.99
N ASP A 184 -0.45 -10.44 9.15
CA ASP A 184 -0.18 -10.65 7.72
C ASP A 184 1.09 -11.47 7.51
N ARG A 185 2.17 -11.15 8.23
CA ARG A 185 3.41 -11.95 8.19
C ARG A 185 3.18 -13.40 8.62
N ALA A 186 2.46 -13.62 9.72
CA ALA A 186 2.14 -14.96 10.22
C ALA A 186 1.33 -15.77 9.20
N SER A 187 0.40 -15.13 8.47
CA SER A 187 -0.39 -15.78 7.42
C SER A 187 0.45 -16.26 6.24
N ARG A 188 1.63 -15.68 6.05
CA ARG A 188 2.59 -16.03 4.98
C ARG A 188 3.65 -17.04 5.44
N SER A 189 3.63 -17.46 6.71
CA SER A 189 4.61 -18.43 7.24
C SER A 189 4.60 -19.72 6.41
N GLY A 190 5.78 -20.24 6.11
CA GLY A 190 5.98 -21.43 5.28
C GLY A 190 5.95 -21.16 3.77
N THR A 191 5.69 -19.94 3.32
CA THR A 191 5.77 -19.56 1.90
C THR A 191 7.18 -19.08 1.53
N VAL A 192 7.46 -19.05 0.22
CA VAL A 192 8.68 -18.48 -0.35
C VAL A 192 8.29 -17.24 -1.14
N GLU A 193 8.96 -16.14 -0.85
CA GLU A 193 8.87 -14.92 -1.64
C GLU A 193 10.24 -14.49 -2.19
N LEU A 194 10.26 -13.85 -3.34
CA LEU A 194 11.47 -13.16 -3.79
C LEU A 194 11.63 -11.86 -3.01
N ALA A 195 12.81 -11.64 -2.43
CA ALA A 195 13.16 -10.42 -1.74
C ALA A 195 14.30 -9.69 -2.46
N LEU A 196 14.21 -8.38 -2.52
CA LEU A 196 15.29 -7.50 -2.97
C LEU A 196 16.22 -7.26 -1.80
N VAL A 197 17.50 -7.63 -1.95
CA VAL A 197 18.54 -7.32 -0.97
C VAL A 197 18.88 -5.83 -1.07
N GLU A 198 18.58 -5.08 -0.01
CA GLU A 198 18.82 -3.63 0.04
C GLU A 198 20.18 -3.32 0.69
N THR A 199 20.48 -4.06 1.75
CA THR A 199 21.77 -4.01 2.46
C THR A 199 22.22 -5.44 2.79
N PRO A 200 23.46 -5.63 3.26
CA PRO A 200 23.93 -6.97 3.69
C PRO A 200 23.06 -7.64 4.77
N GLU A 201 22.29 -6.85 5.53
CA GLU A 201 21.48 -7.33 6.64
C GLU A 201 19.98 -7.39 6.31
N VAL A 202 19.51 -6.60 5.34
CA VAL A 202 18.08 -6.37 5.09
C VAL A 202 17.70 -6.65 3.65
N ALA A 203 16.63 -7.40 3.47
CA ALA A 203 15.98 -7.60 2.19
C ALA A 203 14.47 -7.29 2.31
N THR A 204 13.87 -6.75 1.25
CA THR A 204 12.43 -6.42 1.17
C THR A 204 11.72 -7.40 0.24
N THR A 205 10.74 -8.11 0.77
CA THR A 205 9.94 -9.11 0.03
C THR A 205 8.99 -8.45 -0.96
N GLU A 206 8.38 -9.24 -1.84
CA GLU A 206 7.33 -8.71 -2.74
C GLU A 206 6.12 -8.17 -1.98
N SER A 207 5.78 -8.76 -0.84
CA SER A 207 4.70 -8.31 0.04
C SER A 207 5.06 -7.11 0.93
N TYR A 208 6.24 -6.51 0.70
CA TYR A 208 6.72 -5.31 1.42
C TYR A 208 7.10 -5.55 2.89
N HIS A 209 7.42 -6.79 3.27
CA HIS A 209 8.00 -7.10 4.57
C HIS A 209 9.52 -7.04 4.51
N GLU A 210 10.11 -6.41 5.52
CA GLU A 210 11.55 -6.49 5.76
C GLU A 210 11.90 -7.84 6.41
N VAL A 211 12.92 -8.48 5.88
CA VAL A 211 13.46 -9.75 6.37
C VAL A 211 14.99 -9.69 6.44
N ALA A 212 15.61 -10.57 7.19
CA ALA A 212 17.07 -10.70 7.17
C ALA A 212 17.53 -11.12 5.77
N ALA A 213 18.51 -10.42 5.22
CA ALA A 213 19.14 -10.80 3.96
C ALA A 213 19.88 -12.14 4.13
N PRO A 214 19.82 -13.05 3.14
CA PRO A 214 20.64 -14.25 3.15
C PRO A 214 22.13 -13.91 3.20
N ALA A 215 22.91 -14.66 3.98
CA ALA A 215 24.34 -14.43 4.14
C ALA A 215 25.06 -14.51 2.78
N GLY A 216 25.84 -13.49 2.46
CA GLY A 216 26.61 -13.41 1.21
C GLY A 216 25.81 -13.01 -0.02
N ALA A 217 24.55 -12.59 0.12
CA ALA A 217 23.78 -12.05 -0.99
C ALA A 217 24.20 -10.60 -1.28
N ASP A 218 24.34 -10.28 -2.56
CA ASP A 218 24.75 -8.95 -3.00
C ASP A 218 23.58 -7.96 -2.97
N ALA A 219 23.84 -6.72 -2.56
CA ALA A 219 22.85 -5.64 -2.65
C ALA A 219 22.39 -5.44 -4.10
N GLY A 220 21.07 -5.26 -4.28
CA GLY A 220 20.45 -5.19 -5.61
C GLY A 220 20.02 -6.52 -6.20
N SER A 221 20.42 -7.65 -5.61
CA SER A 221 20.01 -8.99 -6.07
C SER A 221 18.59 -9.33 -5.60
N LEU A 222 17.89 -10.15 -6.38
CA LEU A 222 16.63 -10.79 -6.00
C LEU A 222 16.90 -12.22 -5.53
N VAL A 223 16.54 -12.53 -4.31
CA VAL A 223 16.80 -13.82 -3.68
C VAL A 223 15.52 -14.44 -3.12
N PRO A 224 15.34 -15.77 -3.21
CA PRO A 224 14.22 -16.42 -2.55
C PRO A 224 14.43 -16.43 -1.03
N VAL A 225 13.41 -16.07 -0.27
CA VAL A 225 13.40 -16.11 1.20
C VAL A 225 12.21 -16.91 1.69
N HIS A 226 12.43 -17.73 2.71
CA HIS A 226 11.39 -18.46 3.41
C HIS A 226 10.84 -17.58 4.54
N LEU A 227 9.55 -17.25 4.48
CA LEU A 227 8.87 -16.50 5.52
C LEU A 227 8.58 -17.42 6.72
N ARG A 228 8.87 -16.92 7.93
CA ARG A 228 8.72 -17.64 9.21
C ARG A 228 7.85 -16.86 10.16
#